data_3174d68a53df1467d316c5865ed4edf6
#
_entry.id   3174d68a53df1467d316c5865ed4edf6
#
_cell.length_a   1.000
_cell.length_b   1.000
_cell.length_c   1.000
_cell.angle_alpha   90.00
_cell.angle_beta   90.00
_cell.angle_gamma   90.00
#
_symmetry.space_group_name_H-M   'P 1'
#
loop_
_entity.id
_entity.type
_entity.pdbx_description
1 polymer ?
#
loop_
_entity_poly.entity_id
_entity_poly.type
_entity_poly.pdbx_seq_one_letter_code
_entity_poly.pdbx_strand_id
1 'polypeptide(L)'
;EIVSRDWSSDVCSSDLEVVYGYRASKAEMRERVVFENLDMLEDLARKTHGSIAYLAHLGNWEWIADVGNQYADPSIVEYNVYRQLKNPHSDKMMLELRRKRGGECIEKNQLLRKLVLLRHANHPYVLGMLADQKPSKRSAYSWTHFLHQETAFLNGSEVLAKKFGLSAVYAHIWSPKRGYYRVRFELIADN
;
A
#
# COMPACT_ATOMS: atom_id res chain seq x y z
N GLU A 1 -5.38 29.36 1.97
CA GLU A 1 -6.05 29.47 0.66
C GLU A 1 -5.30 28.73 -0.47
N ILE A 2 -3.97 28.72 -0.49
CA ILE A 2 -3.18 28.01 -1.50
C ILE A 2 -3.31 26.48 -1.34
N VAL A 3 -3.31 25.99 -0.11
CA VAL A 3 -3.41 24.55 0.21
C VAL A 3 -4.74 23.94 -0.21
N SER A 4 -5.84 24.70 -0.19
CA SER A 4 -7.17 24.18 -0.55
C SER A 4 -7.38 24.06 -2.07
N ARG A 5 -6.69 24.84 -2.89
CA ARG A 5 -6.79 24.76 -4.35
C ARG A 5 -6.04 23.58 -4.94
N ASP A 6 -4.84 23.29 -4.43
CA ASP A 6 -4.06 22.16 -4.89
C ASP A 6 -4.69 20.83 -4.48
N TRP A 7 -5.28 20.75 -3.29
CA TRP A 7 -5.96 19.56 -2.80
C TRP A 7 -7.19 19.18 -3.64
N SER A 8 -7.98 20.16 -4.08
CA SER A 8 -9.18 19.90 -4.90
C SER A 8 -8.85 19.47 -6.34
N SER A 9 -7.73 19.95 -6.90
CA SER A 9 -7.29 19.53 -8.24
C SER A 9 -6.69 18.12 -8.25
N ASP A 10 -5.98 17.73 -7.18
CA ASP A 10 -5.40 16.40 -7.05
C ASP A 10 -6.46 15.32 -6.79
N VAL A 11 -7.48 15.62 -5.98
CA VAL A 11 -8.61 14.71 -5.74
C VAL A 11 -9.40 14.44 -7.03
N CYS A 12 -9.70 15.46 -7.83
CA CYS A 12 -10.41 15.27 -9.11
C CYS A 12 -9.57 14.49 -10.14
N SER A 13 -8.25 14.65 -10.16
CA SER A 13 -7.41 13.91 -11.08
C SER A 13 -7.26 12.45 -10.65
N SER A 14 -7.12 12.16 -9.37
CA SER A 14 -7.04 10.79 -8.85
C SER A 14 -8.35 10.01 -9.08
N ASP A 15 -9.51 10.64 -8.95
CA ASP A 15 -10.80 10.00 -9.20
C ASP A 15 -10.95 9.56 -10.67
N LEU A 16 -10.56 10.41 -11.62
CA LEU A 16 -10.56 10.06 -13.05
C LEU A 16 -9.56 8.96 -13.36
N GLU A 17 -8.41 8.96 -12.74
CA GLU A 17 -7.38 7.94 -12.89
C GLU A 17 -7.83 6.59 -12.30
N VAL A 18 -8.55 6.57 -11.18
CA VAL A 18 -9.16 5.35 -10.63
C VAL A 18 -10.11 4.72 -11.64
N VAL A 19 -11.00 5.54 -12.27
CA VAL A 19 -11.90 5.07 -13.33
C VAL A 19 -11.13 4.56 -14.55
N TYR A 20 -10.08 5.26 -14.95
CA TYR A 20 -9.18 4.80 -16.02
C TYR A 20 -8.55 3.46 -15.66
N GLY A 21 -7.98 3.34 -14.45
CA GLY A 21 -7.39 2.11 -13.95
C GLY A 21 -8.35 0.91 -13.95
N TYR A 22 -9.64 1.14 -13.74
CA TYR A 22 -10.64 0.08 -13.83
C TYR A 22 -10.70 -0.56 -15.23
N ARG A 23 -10.51 0.24 -16.29
CA ARG A 23 -10.59 -0.19 -17.70
C ARG A 23 -9.24 -0.58 -18.30
N ALA A 24 -8.16 0.00 -17.83
CA ALA A 24 -6.83 -0.20 -18.40
C ALA A 24 -6.38 -1.67 -18.39
N SER A 25 -5.71 -2.07 -19.43
CA SER A 25 -5.06 -3.38 -19.53
C SER A 25 -3.82 -3.46 -18.63
N LYS A 26 -3.32 -4.67 -18.40
CA LYS A 26 -2.05 -4.86 -17.67
C LYS A 26 -0.87 -4.20 -18.40
N ALA A 27 -0.85 -4.21 -19.73
CA ALA A 27 0.21 -3.59 -20.53
C ALA A 27 0.22 -2.07 -20.34
N GLU A 28 -0.94 -1.42 -20.48
CA GLU A 28 -1.07 0.02 -20.24
C GLU A 28 -0.68 0.42 -18.80
N MET A 29 -1.01 -0.40 -17.81
CA MET A 29 -0.61 -0.11 -16.42
C MET A 29 0.90 -0.22 -16.23
N ARG A 30 1.57 -1.20 -16.84
CA ARG A 30 3.04 -1.31 -16.79
C ARG A 30 3.77 -0.11 -17.40
N GLU A 31 3.17 0.53 -18.39
CA GLU A 31 3.72 1.77 -18.94
C GLU A 31 3.51 2.97 -18.01
N ARG A 32 2.39 2.98 -17.26
CA ARG A 32 1.99 4.10 -16.40
C ARG A 32 2.54 4.02 -14.99
N VAL A 33 2.70 2.81 -14.47
CA VAL A 33 3.26 2.58 -13.14
C VAL A 33 4.50 1.70 -13.27
N VAL A 34 5.64 2.31 -13.08
CA VAL A 34 6.94 1.65 -13.18
C VAL A 34 7.51 1.46 -11.78
N PHE A 35 7.76 0.23 -11.41
CA PHE A 35 8.45 -0.14 -10.16
C PHE A 35 9.92 -0.35 -10.46
N GLU A 36 10.81 0.40 -9.81
CA GLU A 36 12.23 0.46 -10.19
C GLU A 36 13.10 -0.67 -9.63
N ASN A 37 12.72 -1.24 -8.49
CA ASN A 37 13.53 -2.24 -7.78
C ASN A 37 12.66 -3.31 -7.12
N LEU A 38 11.83 -3.97 -7.92
CA LEU A 38 10.96 -5.06 -7.44
C LEU A 38 11.75 -6.26 -6.94
N ASP A 39 12.88 -6.57 -7.55
CA ASP A 39 13.81 -7.63 -7.15
C ASP A 39 14.16 -7.56 -5.66
N MET A 40 14.50 -6.38 -5.15
CA MET A 40 14.76 -6.16 -3.73
C MET A 40 13.55 -6.53 -2.85
N LEU A 41 12.34 -6.08 -3.26
CA LEU A 41 11.12 -6.35 -2.50
C LEU A 41 10.78 -7.84 -2.51
N GLU A 42 10.94 -8.50 -3.65
CA GLU A 42 10.74 -9.94 -3.80
C GLU A 42 11.73 -10.75 -2.96
N ASP A 43 13.01 -10.37 -2.94
CA ASP A 43 14.04 -11.02 -2.13
C ASP A 43 13.73 -10.89 -0.63
N LEU A 44 13.33 -9.71 -0.18
CA LEU A 44 12.90 -9.49 1.20
C LEU A 44 11.68 -10.34 1.57
N ALA A 45 10.66 -10.37 0.69
CA ALA A 45 9.46 -11.17 0.93
C ALA A 45 9.77 -12.66 1.04
N ARG A 46 10.71 -13.17 0.23
CA ARG A 46 11.16 -14.57 0.31
C ARG A 46 11.96 -14.86 1.57
N LYS A 47 12.88 -13.96 1.95
CA LYS A 47 13.78 -14.12 3.09
C LYS A 47 13.03 -14.19 4.42
N THR A 48 12.05 -13.33 4.62
CA THR A 48 11.31 -13.19 5.88
C THR A 48 9.90 -13.79 5.83
N HIS A 49 9.55 -14.45 4.72
CA HIS A 49 8.19 -14.95 4.42
C HIS A 49 7.10 -13.87 4.43
N GLY A 50 7.49 -12.59 4.45
CA GLY A 50 6.59 -11.46 4.34
C GLY A 50 7.28 -10.14 4.58
N SER A 51 6.83 -9.11 3.88
CA SER A 51 7.31 -7.73 4.01
C SER A 51 6.15 -6.78 4.21
N ILE A 52 6.37 -5.70 4.94
CA ILE A 52 5.43 -4.57 5.01
C ILE A 52 5.95 -3.45 4.11
N ALA A 53 5.14 -3.03 3.15
CA ALA A 53 5.36 -1.83 2.36
C ALA A 53 4.55 -0.67 2.94
N TYR A 54 5.24 0.31 3.51
CA TYR A 54 4.64 1.55 3.98
C TYR A 54 4.35 2.47 2.81
N LEU A 55 3.12 2.95 2.76
CA LEU A 55 2.63 3.85 1.72
C LEU A 55 2.07 5.13 2.35
N ALA A 56 2.06 6.19 1.57
CA ALA A 56 1.37 7.43 1.90
C ALA A 56 0.22 7.68 0.89
N HIS A 57 -0.78 8.48 1.30
CA HIS A 57 -1.83 8.97 0.39
C HIS A 57 -1.26 10.05 -0.54
N LEU A 58 -0.25 9.69 -1.34
CA LEU A 58 0.45 10.56 -2.26
C LEU A 58 0.20 10.14 -3.70
N GLY A 59 -0.18 11.08 -4.54
CA GLY A 59 -0.51 10.80 -5.94
C GLY A 59 -1.63 9.76 -6.06
N ASN A 60 -1.57 8.90 -7.08
CA ASN A 60 -2.51 7.82 -7.22
C ASN A 60 -1.98 6.51 -6.58
N TRP A 61 -1.98 6.49 -5.26
CA TRP A 61 -1.57 5.35 -4.45
C TRP A 61 -2.40 4.06 -4.72
N GLU A 62 -3.64 4.18 -5.21
CA GLU A 62 -4.45 3.01 -5.60
C GLU A 62 -3.82 2.21 -6.74
N TRP A 63 -3.04 2.85 -7.61
CA TRP A 63 -2.36 2.15 -8.70
C TRP A 63 -1.14 1.36 -8.25
N ILE A 64 -0.65 1.57 -7.02
CA ILE A 64 0.45 0.76 -6.48
C ILE A 64 0.03 -0.70 -6.31
N ALA A 65 -1.25 -0.98 -6.11
CA ALA A 65 -1.76 -2.35 -6.08
C ALA A 65 -1.41 -3.15 -7.35
N ASP A 66 -1.06 -2.48 -8.48
CA ASP A 66 -0.60 -3.14 -9.71
C ASP A 66 0.77 -3.85 -9.56
N VAL A 67 1.48 -3.61 -8.46
CA VAL A 67 2.73 -4.31 -8.12
C VAL A 67 2.52 -5.83 -8.15
N GLY A 68 1.39 -6.32 -7.65
CA GLY A 68 1.05 -7.75 -7.67
C GLY A 68 0.98 -8.37 -9.08
N ASN A 69 0.71 -7.55 -10.13
CA ASN A 69 0.76 -7.99 -11.52
C ASN A 69 2.17 -7.93 -12.14
N GLN A 70 3.14 -7.36 -11.43
CA GLN A 70 4.47 -7.07 -11.96
C GLN A 70 5.58 -7.89 -11.29
N TYR A 71 5.29 -8.61 -10.21
CA TYR A 71 6.25 -9.55 -9.62
C TYR A 71 6.73 -10.58 -10.66
N ALA A 72 8.02 -10.84 -10.67
CA ALA A 72 8.63 -11.91 -11.46
C ALA A 72 8.31 -13.28 -10.84
N ASP A 73 8.21 -13.34 -9.51
CA ASP A 73 7.84 -14.53 -8.76
C ASP A 73 6.32 -14.58 -8.51
N PRO A 74 5.57 -15.46 -9.22
CA PRO A 74 4.12 -15.56 -9.09
C PRO A 74 3.66 -16.16 -7.74
N SER A 75 4.58 -16.67 -6.91
CA SER A 75 4.25 -17.17 -5.58
C SER A 75 4.05 -16.05 -4.56
N ILE A 76 4.57 -14.84 -4.83
CA ILE A 76 4.43 -13.69 -3.96
C ILE A 76 3.03 -13.09 -4.10
N VAL A 77 2.32 -13.00 -2.99
CA VAL A 77 0.97 -12.43 -2.97
C VAL A 77 1.00 -11.02 -2.37
N GLU A 78 0.45 -10.06 -3.11
CA GLU A 78 0.25 -8.70 -2.62
C GLU A 78 -1.05 -8.61 -1.83
N TYR A 79 -0.97 -8.13 -0.60
CA TYR A 79 -2.12 -7.86 0.24
C TYR A 79 -2.24 -6.38 0.56
N ASN A 80 -3.40 -5.81 0.30
CA ASN A 80 -3.73 -4.42 0.63
C ASN A 80 -4.65 -4.37 1.84
N VAL A 81 -4.20 -3.75 2.92
CA VAL A 81 -5.03 -3.55 4.11
C VAL A 81 -6.00 -2.41 3.87
N TYR A 82 -7.28 -2.66 4.05
CA TYR A 82 -8.31 -1.66 3.81
C TYR A 82 -9.35 -1.59 4.93
N ARG A 83 -10.07 -0.50 4.95
CA ARG A 83 -11.28 -0.32 5.77
C ARG A 83 -12.50 -0.44 4.87
N GLN A 84 -13.43 -1.32 5.23
CA GLN A 84 -14.67 -1.51 4.50
C GLN A 84 -15.44 -0.19 4.36
N LEU A 85 -15.89 0.11 3.15
CA LEU A 85 -16.67 1.31 2.85
C LEU A 85 -18.11 1.14 3.32
N LYS A 86 -18.75 2.25 3.69
CA LYS A 86 -20.16 2.24 4.13
C LYS A 86 -21.13 1.87 3.00
N ASN A 87 -20.82 2.28 1.77
CA ASN A 87 -21.63 1.94 0.61
C ASN A 87 -21.15 0.58 0.04
N PRO A 88 -21.99 -0.47 0.05
CA PRO A 88 -21.58 -1.81 -0.38
C PRO A 88 -21.27 -1.89 -1.89
N HIS A 89 -21.88 -1.06 -2.72
CA HIS A 89 -21.56 -1.03 -4.16
C HIS A 89 -20.19 -0.44 -4.42
N SER A 90 -19.85 0.67 -3.74
CA SER A 90 -18.52 1.29 -3.82
C SER A 90 -17.45 0.35 -3.24
N ASP A 91 -17.75 -0.33 -2.14
CA ASP A 91 -16.86 -1.30 -1.53
C ASP A 91 -16.52 -2.44 -2.50
N LYS A 92 -17.54 -3.04 -3.09
CA LYS A 92 -17.39 -4.09 -4.08
C LYS A 92 -16.56 -3.64 -5.29
N MET A 93 -16.87 -2.45 -5.84
CA MET A 93 -16.14 -1.89 -6.98
C MET A 93 -14.65 -1.71 -6.68
N MET A 94 -14.32 -1.16 -5.50
CA MET A 94 -12.93 -0.97 -5.10
C MET A 94 -12.18 -2.29 -4.88
N LEU A 95 -12.84 -3.28 -4.29
CA LEU A 95 -12.27 -4.61 -4.13
C LEU A 95 -12.00 -5.29 -5.48
N GLU A 96 -12.92 -5.19 -6.42
CA GLU A 96 -12.76 -5.71 -7.78
C GLU A 96 -11.59 -5.02 -8.51
N LEU A 97 -11.48 -3.69 -8.37
CA LEU A 97 -10.39 -2.92 -8.94
C LEU A 97 -9.02 -3.42 -8.43
N ARG A 98 -8.87 -3.52 -7.11
CA ARG A 98 -7.61 -3.97 -6.48
C ARG A 98 -7.23 -5.39 -6.88
N ARG A 99 -8.21 -6.32 -6.93
CA ARG A 99 -7.98 -7.68 -7.43
C ARG A 99 -7.54 -7.72 -8.88
N LYS A 100 -8.17 -6.92 -9.74
CA LYS A 100 -7.76 -6.77 -11.14
C LYS A 100 -6.31 -6.28 -11.26
N ARG A 101 -5.85 -5.48 -10.30
CA ARG A 101 -4.47 -4.98 -10.19
C ARG A 101 -3.49 -5.96 -9.52
N GLY A 102 -3.92 -7.19 -9.25
CA GLY A 102 -3.06 -8.24 -8.70
C GLY A 102 -2.98 -8.24 -7.18
N GLY A 103 -3.67 -7.34 -6.50
CA GLY A 103 -3.69 -7.28 -5.04
C GLY A 103 -4.90 -7.97 -4.43
N GLU A 104 -4.68 -8.78 -3.40
CA GLU A 104 -5.72 -9.26 -2.51
C GLU A 104 -6.00 -8.21 -1.42
N CYS A 105 -7.24 -8.19 -0.90
CA CYS A 105 -7.63 -7.22 0.12
C CYS A 105 -7.88 -7.90 1.47
N ILE A 106 -7.34 -7.30 2.54
CA ILE A 106 -7.58 -7.73 3.91
C ILE A 106 -8.30 -6.62 4.67
N GLU A 107 -9.50 -6.89 5.17
CA GLU A 107 -10.19 -5.97 6.05
C GLU A 107 -9.39 -5.83 7.37
N LYS A 108 -9.16 -4.59 7.81
CA LYS A 108 -8.24 -4.26 8.91
C LYS A 108 -8.52 -5.03 10.21
N ASN A 109 -9.80 -5.32 10.53
CA ASN A 109 -10.17 -6.05 11.74
C ASN A 109 -9.82 -7.56 11.64
N GLN A 110 -9.59 -8.07 10.42
CA GLN A 110 -9.21 -9.45 10.17
C GLN A 110 -7.70 -9.62 9.95
N LEU A 111 -6.95 -8.51 9.91
CA LEU A 111 -5.53 -8.50 9.58
C LEU A 111 -4.70 -9.44 10.46
N LEU A 112 -4.83 -9.33 11.78
CA LEU A 112 -4.06 -10.16 12.71
C LEU A 112 -4.31 -11.67 12.49
N ARG A 113 -5.59 -12.04 12.31
CA ARG A 113 -5.96 -13.44 12.01
C ARG A 113 -5.36 -13.91 10.69
N LYS A 114 -5.41 -13.08 9.66
CA LYS A 114 -4.83 -13.39 8.35
C LYS A 114 -3.32 -13.57 8.42
N LEU A 115 -2.59 -12.70 9.14
CA LEU A 115 -1.14 -12.81 9.31
C LEU A 115 -0.74 -14.11 10.04
N VAL A 116 -1.50 -14.54 11.04
CA VAL A 116 -1.27 -15.85 11.69
C VAL A 116 -1.40 -16.99 10.68
N LEU A 117 -2.44 -16.96 9.84
CA LEU A 117 -2.62 -18.00 8.80
C LEU A 117 -1.50 -17.95 7.75
N LEU A 118 -1.08 -16.78 7.30
CA LEU A 118 0.02 -16.63 6.34
C LEU A 118 1.34 -17.15 6.89
N ARG A 119 1.63 -16.88 8.16
CA ARG A 119 2.82 -17.41 8.83
C ARG A 119 2.86 -18.94 8.83
N HIS A 120 1.70 -19.59 9.04
CA HIS A 120 1.60 -21.06 8.99
C HIS A 120 1.68 -21.61 7.56
N ALA A 121 1.18 -20.86 6.58
CA ALA A 121 1.19 -21.29 5.18
C ALA A 121 2.59 -21.22 4.55
N ASN A 122 3.52 -20.50 5.16
CA ASN A 122 4.90 -20.33 4.70
C ASN A 122 5.01 -19.81 3.24
N HIS A 123 4.05 -18.99 2.83
CA HIS A 123 4.03 -18.35 1.53
C HIS A 123 4.61 -16.93 1.62
N PRO A 124 5.47 -16.50 0.67
CA PRO A 124 5.96 -15.13 0.64
C PRO A 124 4.84 -14.16 0.28
N TYR A 125 4.79 -13.03 0.97
CA TYR A 125 3.79 -11.99 0.71
C TYR A 125 4.33 -10.59 0.96
N VAL A 126 3.69 -9.62 0.36
CA VAL A 126 3.89 -8.20 0.65
C VAL A 126 2.59 -7.61 1.18
N LEU A 127 2.67 -6.84 2.24
CA LEU A 127 1.54 -6.21 2.91
C LEU A 127 1.61 -4.70 2.72
N GLY A 128 0.82 -4.15 1.81
CA GLY A 128 0.68 -2.71 1.62
C GLY A 128 -0.13 -2.06 2.73
N MET A 129 0.45 -1.07 3.41
CA MET A 129 -0.19 -0.35 4.52
C MET A 129 -0.02 1.16 4.41
N LEU A 130 -1.13 1.87 4.36
CA LEU A 130 -1.18 3.33 4.48
C LEU A 130 -1.14 3.72 5.96
N ALA A 131 -0.13 4.47 6.37
CA ALA A 131 0.11 4.81 7.78
C ALA A 131 0.33 6.31 8.06
N ASP A 132 0.09 7.16 7.08
CA ASP A 132 0.34 8.60 7.12
C ASP A 132 -0.82 9.44 7.71
N GLN A 133 -1.96 8.82 7.98
CA GLN A 133 -3.11 9.53 8.54
C GLN A 133 -3.07 9.62 10.06
N LYS A 134 -3.75 10.67 10.59
CA LYS A 134 -3.91 10.87 12.04
C LYS A 134 -4.55 9.66 12.71
N PRO A 135 -3.99 9.16 13.82
CA PRO A 135 -4.58 8.10 14.60
C PRO A 135 -5.98 8.46 15.12
N SER A 136 -6.90 7.51 15.08
CA SER A 136 -8.18 7.65 15.81
C SER A 136 -7.97 7.37 17.30
N LYS A 137 -8.90 7.81 18.15
CA LYS A 137 -8.85 7.54 19.60
C LYS A 137 -8.75 6.05 19.98
N ARG A 138 -9.10 5.14 19.05
CA ARG A 138 -9.07 3.68 19.26
C ARG A 138 -7.90 2.99 18.56
N SER A 139 -7.06 3.75 17.86
CA SER A 139 -5.91 3.20 17.16
C SER A 139 -4.72 3.09 18.11
N ALA A 140 -3.88 2.08 17.91
CA ALA A 140 -2.55 2.07 18.50
C ALA A 140 -1.70 3.18 17.89
N TYR A 141 -1.04 3.97 18.72
CA TYR A 141 -0.20 5.09 18.29
C TYR A 141 0.92 5.36 19.28
N SER A 142 1.96 5.98 18.77
CA SER A 142 3.07 6.51 19.56
C SER A 142 3.19 8.02 19.36
N TRP A 143 3.66 8.72 20.36
CA TRP A 143 3.98 10.14 20.27
C TRP A 143 5.43 10.33 19.89
N THR A 144 5.70 11.27 19.01
CA THR A 144 7.05 11.71 18.66
C THR A 144 7.04 13.19 18.32
N HIS A 145 8.22 13.81 18.41
CA HIS A 145 8.39 15.20 18.02
C HIS A 145 8.59 15.29 16.50
N PHE A 146 7.63 15.91 15.81
CA PHE A 146 7.64 16.04 14.36
C PHE A 146 7.27 17.48 13.97
N LEU A 147 8.08 18.12 13.12
CA LEU A 147 7.90 19.51 12.70
C LEU A 147 7.68 20.48 13.88
N HIS A 148 8.52 20.35 14.91
CA HIS A 148 8.48 21.14 16.14
C HIS A 148 7.20 20.97 16.99
N GLN A 149 6.45 19.88 16.82
CA GLN A 149 5.22 19.58 17.55
C GLN A 149 5.19 18.14 18.05
N GLU A 150 4.58 17.93 19.21
CA GLU A 150 4.21 16.60 19.70
C GLU A 150 3.14 16.01 18.77
N THR A 151 3.48 14.96 18.05
CA THR A 151 2.63 14.38 17.00
C THR A 151 2.38 12.90 17.27
N ALA A 152 1.13 12.49 17.18
CA ALA A 152 0.73 11.08 17.29
C ALA A 152 0.82 10.40 15.93
N PHE A 153 1.53 9.28 15.86
CA PHE A 153 1.67 8.43 14.67
C PHE A 153 1.08 7.04 14.89
N LEU A 154 0.50 6.48 13.83
CA LEU A 154 0.06 5.09 13.83
C LEU A 154 1.27 4.15 13.94
N ASN A 155 1.29 3.31 14.96
CA ASN A 155 2.37 2.34 15.18
C ASN A 155 1.92 0.88 14.97
N GLY A 156 0.69 0.65 14.51
CA GLY A 156 0.15 -0.69 14.34
C GLY A 156 0.95 -1.55 13.36
N SER A 157 1.40 -0.97 12.26
CA SER A 157 2.23 -1.63 11.26
C SER A 157 3.63 -2.01 11.81
N GLU A 158 4.26 -1.14 12.57
CA GLU A 158 5.54 -1.41 13.24
C GLU A 158 5.42 -2.57 14.25
N VAL A 159 4.36 -2.54 15.06
CA VAL A 159 4.08 -3.62 16.03
C VAL A 159 3.87 -4.95 15.30
N LEU A 160 3.18 -4.94 14.16
CA LEU A 160 2.99 -6.16 13.35
C LEU A 160 4.30 -6.62 12.72
N ALA A 161 5.12 -5.72 12.15
CA ALA A 161 6.42 -6.05 11.58
C ALA A 161 7.30 -6.78 12.61
N LYS A 162 7.46 -6.19 13.80
CA LYS A 162 8.24 -6.78 14.90
C LYS A 162 7.66 -8.11 15.39
N LYS A 163 6.34 -8.20 15.55
CA LYS A 163 5.68 -9.41 16.07
C LYS A 163 5.79 -10.60 15.11
N PHE A 164 5.74 -10.37 13.81
CA PHE A 164 5.75 -11.41 12.80
C PHE A 164 7.13 -11.60 12.14
N GLY A 165 8.13 -10.80 12.48
CA GLY A 165 9.47 -10.85 11.89
C GLY A 165 9.46 -10.45 10.41
N LEU A 166 8.69 -9.42 10.05
CA LEU A 166 8.57 -8.96 8.66
C LEU A 166 9.60 -7.87 8.40
N SER A 167 10.22 -7.90 7.23
CA SER A 167 10.97 -6.74 6.75
C SER A 167 10.04 -5.56 6.46
N ALA A 168 10.57 -4.37 6.55
CA ALA A 168 9.84 -3.13 6.33
C ALA A 168 10.50 -2.29 5.24
N VAL A 169 9.71 -1.88 4.25
CA VAL A 169 10.13 -0.98 3.18
C VAL A 169 9.21 0.23 3.11
N TYR A 170 9.72 1.34 2.61
CA TYR A 170 8.93 2.50 2.22
C TYR A 170 8.77 2.55 0.71
N ALA A 171 7.54 2.72 0.22
CA ALA A 171 7.26 2.90 -1.19
C ALA A 171 7.27 4.41 -1.51
N HIS A 172 8.36 4.87 -2.07
CA HIS A 172 8.49 6.24 -2.56
C HIS A 172 7.80 6.37 -3.91
N ILE A 173 6.82 7.26 -4.01
CA ILE A 173 6.02 7.49 -5.21
C ILE A 173 6.27 8.90 -5.71
N TRP A 174 6.47 9.06 -7.03
CA TRP A 174 6.45 10.37 -7.69
C TRP A 174 5.84 10.27 -9.08
N SER A 175 5.36 11.39 -9.58
CA SER A 175 4.75 11.50 -10.89
C SER A 175 5.68 12.29 -11.83
N PRO A 176 6.35 11.66 -12.80
CA PRO A 176 7.15 12.36 -13.81
C PRO A 176 6.29 13.19 -14.76
N LYS A 177 5.05 12.77 -14.99
CA LYS A 177 4.03 13.49 -15.74
C LYS A 177 2.65 12.98 -15.34
N ARG A 178 1.61 13.78 -15.57
CA ARG A 178 0.22 13.43 -15.24
C ARG A 178 -0.16 12.04 -15.77
N GLY A 179 -0.71 11.19 -14.89
CA GLY A 179 -1.13 9.83 -15.22
C GLY A 179 -0.01 8.81 -15.40
N TYR A 180 1.21 9.17 -14.97
CA TYR A 180 2.36 8.27 -14.94
C TYR A 180 3.07 8.36 -13.60
N TYR A 181 3.38 7.21 -13.02
CA TYR A 181 3.97 7.10 -11.70
C TYR A 181 5.21 6.21 -11.73
N ARG A 182 6.17 6.58 -10.89
CA ARG A 182 7.31 5.73 -10.58
C ARG A 182 7.29 5.41 -9.11
N VAL A 183 7.63 4.19 -8.78
CA VAL A 183 7.67 3.68 -7.42
C VAL A 183 9.03 3.04 -7.18
N ARG A 184 9.68 3.45 -6.09
CA ARG A 184 10.93 2.86 -5.63
C ARG A 184 10.77 2.44 -4.19
N PHE A 185 11.18 1.23 -3.87
CA PHE A 185 11.16 0.73 -2.51
C PHE A 185 12.48 1.03 -1.81
N GLU A 186 12.40 1.52 -0.59
CA GLU A 186 13.53 1.83 0.26
C GLU A 186 13.46 0.98 1.53
N LEU A 187 14.54 0.29 1.87
CA LEU A 187 14.60 -0.57 3.05
C LEU A 187 14.61 0.29 4.32
N ILE A 188 13.64 0.06 5.20
CA ILE A 188 13.56 0.66 6.54
C ILE A 188 14.19 -0.28 7.57
N ALA A 189 13.82 -1.55 7.55
CA ALA A 189 14.31 -2.55 8.46
C ALA A 189 14.27 -3.95 7.83
N ASP A 190 15.31 -4.73 8.09
CA ASP A 190 15.41 -6.14 7.72
C ASP A 190 15.45 -6.96 9.03
N ASN A 191 14.44 -7.78 9.28
CA ASN A 191 14.26 -8.57 10.51
C ASN A 191 14.62 -10.03 10.30
#